data_1e9a3a54cf0d1f4b8bd84d0efc4d35ab
#
_entry.id   1e9a3a54cf0d1f4b8bd84d0efc4d35ab
#
_cell.length_a   1.000
_cell.length_b   1.000
_cell.length_c   1.000
_cell.angle_alpha   90.00
_cell.angle_beta   90.00
_cell.angle_gamma   90.00
#
_symmetry.space_group_name_H-M   'P 1'
#
loop_
_entity.id
_entity.type
_entity.pdbx_description
1 polymer ?
#
loop_
_entity_poly.entity_id
_entity_poly.type
_entity_poly.pdbx_seq_one_letter_code
_entity_poly.pdbx_strand_id
1 'polypeptide(L)'
;RVSLVGSEMCIRDSDRRNLKLLSQQTKIPLSGGESEITIYGCRSMVEENAIQILQFDCTMFGGFTNGKKLSALCELNHLDIAPHHDCYIHAPLVASSPSGRIVESFDDERDPLQAELFENHHKMSNGWIHLNENPGLGLEISETALKKFGKLVYKNK
;
A
#
# COMPACT_ATOMS: atom_id res chain seq x y z
N ARG A 1 11.16 7.90 15.68
CA ARG A 1 9.68 7.71 15.68
C ARG A 1 9.07 8.88 14.93
N VAL A 2 8.73 8.68 13.68
CA VAL A 2 7.86 9.62 12.96
C VAL A 2 6.45 9.04 13.14
N SER A 3 5.64 9.68 13.98
CA SER A 3 4.21 9.40 14.02
C SER A 3 3.61 10.06 12.78
N LEU A 4 3.20 9.26 11.81
CA LEU A 4 2.38 9.74 10.71
C LEU A 4 0.98 10.03 11.27
N VAL A 5 0.70 11.29 11.56
CA VAL A 5 -0.65 11.77 11.76
C VAL A 5 -1.16 12.14 10.37
N GLY A 6 -1.86 11.24 9.71
CA GLY A 6 -2.20 11.53 8.33
C GLY A 6 -3.26 10.69 7.68
N SER A 7 -4.26 10.19 8.40
CA SER A 7 -5.40 9.52 7.77
C SER A 7 -6.29 10.45 6.94
N GLU A 8 -6.18 11.75 7.16
CA GLU A 8 -7.06 12.76 6.57
C GLU A 8 -6.64 13.19 5.16
N MET A 9 -5.45 12.80 4.73
CA MET A 9 -4.89 13.21 3.43
C MET A 9 -5.49 12.44 2.25
N CYS A 10 -6.05 11.28 2.49
CA CYS A 10 -6.63 10.37 1.51
C CYS A 10 -7.75 11.00 0.66
N ILE A 11 -8.48 11.95 1.21
CA ILE A 11 -9.62 12.61 0.55
C ILE A 11 -9.18 13.62 -0.52
N ARG A 12 -7.89 13.96 -0.60
CA ARG A 12 -7.38 15.06 -1.40
C ARG A 12 -6.34 14.69 -2.45
N ASP A 13 -6.13 13.41 -2.72
CA ASP A 13 -5.18 12.94 -3.73
C ASP A 13 -5.41 13.59 -5.11
N SER A 14 -6.65 13.86 -5.47
CA SER A 14 -7.00 14.52 -6.72
C SER A 14 -6.60 16.00 -6.77
N ASP A 15 -6.34 16.63 -5.63
CA ASP A 15 -5.93 18.05 -5.54
C ASP A 15 -4.40 18.19 -5.45
N ARG A 16 -3.71 17.66 -6.44
CA ARG A 16 -2.25 17.66 -6.52
C ARG A 16 -1.63 19.05 -6.43
N ARG A 17 -2.33 20.06 -6.97
CA ARG A 17 -1.84 21.44 -6.91
C ARG A 17 -1.74 21.94 -5.46
N ASN A 18 -2.76 21.72 -4.66
CA ASN A 18 -2.75 22.14 -3.26
C ASN A 18 -1.85 21.26 -2.40
N LEU A 19 -1.73 19.95 -2.70
CA LEU A 19 -0.73 19.09 -2.07
C LEU A 19 0.69 19.62 -2.33
N LYS A 20 1.01 20.01 -3.55
CA LYS A 20 2.29 20.64 -3.89
C LYS A 20 2.54 21.95 -3.12
N LEU A 21 1.55 22.82 -3.02
CA LEU A 21 1.67 24.05 -2.25
C LEU A 21 1.89 23.76 -0.76
N LEU A 22 1.19 22.77 -0.22
CA LEU A 22 1.34 22.36 1.17
C LEU A 22 2.74 21.76 1.41
N SER A 23 3.24 20.91 0.50
CA SER A 23 4.56 20.29 0.62
C SER A 23 5.70 21.33 0.69
N GLN A 24 5.51 22.49 0.07
CA GLN A 24 6.48 23.60 0.12
C GLN A 24 6.42 24.40 1.43
N GLN A 25 5.33 24.27 2.19
CA GLN A 25 5.09 25.06 3.42
C GLN A 25 5.29 24.25 4.70
N THR A 26 5.42 22.92 4.59
CA THR A 26 5.61 22.05 5.76
C THR A 26 6.92 21.27 5.67
N LYS A 27 7.47 20.93 6.85
CA LYS A 27 8.60 19.99 6.98
C LYS A 27 8.13 18.55 7.25
N ILE A 28 6.83 18.36 7.43
CA ILE A 28 6.24 17.04 7.63
C ILE A 28 6.10 16.39 6.26
N PRO A 29 6.66 15.20 6.01
CA PRO A 29 6.48 14.48 4.77
C PRO A 29 4.98 14.20 4.51
N LEU A 30 4.49 14.59 3.34
CA LEU A 30 3.13 14.31 2.92
C LEU A 30 3.08 12.93 2.25
N SER A 31 2.05 12.15 2.59
CA SER A 31 1.72 10.90 1.96
C SER A 31 0.43 11.04 1.14
N GLY A 32 0.33 10.34 0.01
CA GLY A 32 -0.86 10.31 -0.81
C GLY A 32 -0.71 9.37 -2.00
N GLY A 33 -1.80 9.09 -2.69
CA GLY A 33 -1.82 8.24 -3.88
C GLY A 33 -2.80 7.08 -3.83
N GLU A 34 -3.49 6.83 -2.72
CA GLU A 34 -4.42 5.71 -2.55
C GLU A 34 -5.63 5.80 -3.48
N SER A 35 -6.09 7.01 -3.76
CA SER A 35 -7.23 7.25 -4.66
C SER A 35 -6.84 7.23 -6.15
N GLU A 36 -5.55 7.12 -6.46
CA GLU A 36 -5.06 7.04 -7.84
C GLU A 36 -5.16 5.61 -8.36
N ILE A 37 -6.09 5.39 -9.27
CA ILE A 37 -6.36 4.07 -9.86
C ILE A 37 -5.52 3.77 -11.11
N THR A 38 -4.56 4.62 -11.43
CA THR A 38 -3.66 4.44 -12.57
C THR A 38 -2.20 4.73 -12.20
N ILE A 39 -1.29 4.00 -12.81
CA ILE A 39 0.15 4.28 -12.68
C ILE A 39 0.51 5.71 -13.13
N TYR A 40 -0.25 6.27 -14.06
CA TYR A 40 -0.02 7.62 -14.60
C TYR A 40 -0.39 8.71 -13.58
N GLY A 41 -1.47 8.51 -12.83
CA GLY A 41 -1.85 9.41 -11.73
C GLY A 41 -0.79 9.44 -10.64
N CYS A 42 -0.36 8.26 -10.18
CA CYS A 42 0.75 8.14 -9.21
C CYS A 42 2.05 8.79 -9.72
N ARG A 43 2.40 8.53 -11.00
CA ARG A 43 3.57 9.16 -11.64
C ARG A 43 3.50 10.68 -11.58
N SER A 44 2.35 11.25 -11.93
CA SER A 44 2.19 12.71 -11.91
C SER A 44 2.37 13.30 -10.51
N MET A 45 1.94 12.62 -9.44
CA MET A 45 2.16 13.08 -8.07
C MET A 45 3.67 13.16 -7.74
N VAL A 46 4.44 12.18 -8.20
CA VAL A 46 5.90 12.14 -8.05
C VAL A 46 6.56 13.28 -8.87
N GLU A 47 6.27 13.37 -10.17
CA GLU A 47 6.86 14.34 -11.09
C GLU A 47 6.54 15.80 -10.70
N GLU A 48 5.37 16.04 -10.13
CA GLU A 48 4.95 17.35 -9.66
C GLU A 48 5.52 17.72 -8.28
N ASN A 49 6.21 16.79 -7.60
CA ASN A 49 6.70 16.95 -6.23
C ASN A 49 5.57 17.29 -5.24
N ALA A 50 4.41 16.67 -5.42
CA ALA A 50 3.24 16.93 -4.58
C ALA A 50 3.32 16.22 -3.22
N ILE A 51 4.09 15.13 -3.15
CA ILE A 51 4.22 14.25 -1.98
C ILE A 51 5.69 13.86 -1.75
N GLN A 52 5.99 13.32 -0.58
CA GLN A 52 7.29 12.73 -0.22
C GLN A 52 7.19 11.22 0.00
N ILE A 53 5.97 10.71 0.20
CA ILE A 53 5.69 9.29 0.39
C ILE A 53 4.54 8.92 -0.54
N LEU A 54 4.79 8.01 -1.49
CA LEU A 54 3.75 7.53 -2.39
C LEU A 54 3.00 6.37 -1.76
N GLN A 55 1.68 6.56 -1.56
CA GLN A 55 0.78 5.62 -0.89
C GLN A 55 -0.16 4.93 -1.91
N PHE A 56 0.41 4.35 -2.93
CA PHE A 56 -0.37 3.61 -3.93
C PHE A 56 -0.90 2.27 -3.40
N ASP A 57 -1.89 1.70 -4.09
CA ASP A 57 -2.43 0.40 -3.77
C ASP A 57 -2.34 -0.56 -4.97
N CYS A 58 -1.50 -1.60 -4.86
CA CYS A 58 -1.31 -2.60 -5.91
C CYS A 58 -2.59 -3.38 -6.24
N THR A 59 -3.52 -3.50 -5.31
CA THR A 59 -4.77 -4.24 -5.53
C THR A 59 -5.74 -3.48 -6.43
N MET A 60 -5.55 -2.16 -6.56
CA MET A 60 -6.41 -1.27 -7.33
C MET A 60 -5.97 -1.03 -8.78
N PHE A 61 -4.68 -1.19 -9.13
CA PHE A 61 -4.20 -0.74 -10.45
C PHE A 61 -3.09 -1.61 -11.08
N GLY A 62 -3.30 -2.87 -11.26
CA GLY A 62 -2.42 -3.73 -12.07
C GLY A 62 -1.29 -4.40 -11.32
N GLY A 63 -1.46 -4.57 -10.02
CA GLY A 63 -0.66 -5.49 -9.21
C GLY A 63 0.80 -5.08 -9.01
N PHE A 64 1.61 -6.07 -8.64
CA PHE A 64 3.04 -5.90 -8.34
C PHE A 64 3.86 -5.36 -9.52
N THR A 65 3.47 -5.68 -10.75
CA THR A 65 4.17 -5.16 -11.94
C THR A 65 4.19 -3.64 -11.95
N ASN A 66 3.06 -3.01 -11.68
CA ASN A 66 2.97 -1.56 -11.61
C ASN A 66 3.56 -1.02 -10.29
N GLY A 67 3.37 -1.72 -9.18
CA GLY A 67 3.99 -1.38 -7.90
C GLY A 67 5.50 -1.31 -7.98
N LYS A 68 6.16 -2.27 -8.61
CA LYS A 68 7.62 -2.25 -8.83
C LYS A 68 8.09 -1.09 -9.70
N LYS A 69 7.33 -0.71 -10.73
CA LYS A 69 7.65 0.47 -11.57
C LYS A 69 7.56 1.76 -10.76
N LEU A 70 6.51 1.90 -9.94
CA LEU A 70 6.35 3.08 -9.07
C LEU A 70 7.43 3.12 -7.99
N SER A 71 7.77 1.99 -7.40
CA SER A 71 8.87 1.89 -6.44
C SER A 71 10.19 2.37 -7.02
N ALA A 72 10.54 1.92 -8.24
CA ALA A 72 11.74 2.37 -8.94
C ALA A 72 11.67 3.88 -9.28
N LEU A 73 10.50 4.38 -9.67
CA LEU A 73 10.30 5.81 -9.91
C LEU A 73 10.51 6.63 -8.63
N CYS A 74 9.98 6.18 -7.50
CA CYS A 74 10.17 6.83 -6.19
C CYS A 74 11.64 6.83 -5.79
N GLU A 75 12.34 5.71 -5.94
CA GLU A 75 13.78 5.61 -5.66
C GLU A 75 14.58 6.64 -6.47
N LEU A 76 14.33 6.76 -7.76
CA LEU A 76 15.00 7.74 -8.64
C LEU A 76 14.69 9.20 -8.27
N ASN A 77 13.58 9.46 -7.61
CA ASN A 77 13.17 10.79 -7.18
C ASN A 77 13.38 11.03 -5.68
N HIS A 78 14.10 10.14 -4.98
CA HIS A 78 14.36 10.22 -3.54
C HIS A 78 13.10 10.30 -2.68
N LEU A 79 12.04 9.62 -3.10
CA LEU A 79 10.79 9.49 -2.37
C LEU A 79 10.68 8.10 -1.75
N ASP A 80 9.93 8.01 -0.67
CA ASP A 80 9.57 6.75 -0.04
C ASP A 80 8.27 6.17 -0.63
N ILE A 81 8.06 4.86 -0.46
CA ILE A 81 6.76 4.22 -0.65
C ILE A 81 6.21 3.70 0.68
N ALA A 82 4.91 3.86 0.86
CA ALA A 82 4.14 3.32 1.98
C ALA A 82 2.77 2.88 1.45
N PRO A 83 2.66 1.73 0.75
CA PRO A 83 1.42 1.31 0.11
C PRO A 83 0.24 1.28 1.06
N HIS A 84 -0.92 1.68 0.52
CA HIS A 84 -2.18 1.76 1.22
C HIS A 84 -2.74 0.37 1.48
N HIS A 85 -3.28 0.15 2.69
CA HIS A 85 -4.02 -1.05 3.06
C HIS A 85 -3.29 -2.38 2.76
N ASP A 86 -3.98 -3.50 2.84
CA ASP A 86 -3.51 -4.85 2.46
C ASP A 86 -2.04 -5.15 2.82
N CYS A 87 -1.69 -4.90 4.10
CA CYS A 87 -0.31 -4.97 4.58
C CYS A 87 0.39 -6.29 4.25
N TYR A 88 -0.32 -7.42 4.30
CA TYR A 88 0.26 -8.73 3.99
C TYR A 88 0.59 -8.89 2.50
N ILE A 89 -0.21 -8.27 1.63
CA ILE A 89 0.05 -8.24 0.18
C ILE A 89 1.22 -7.31 -0.12
N HIS A 90 1.26 -6.11 0.49
CA HIS A 90 2.25 -5.09 0.18
C HIS A 90 3.62 -5.27 0.87
N ALA A 91 3.68 -6.00 1.99
CA ALA A 91 4.92 -6.17 2.76
C ALA A 91 6.09 -6.73 1.93
N PRO A 92 5.92 -7.75 1.06
CA PRO A 92 7.01 -8.23 0.20
C PRO A 92 7.51 -7.16 -0.79
N LEU A 93 6.62 -6.32 -1.31
CA LEU A 93 7.00 -5.22 -2.20
C LEU A 93 7.84 -4.18 -1.46
N VAL A 94 7.38 -3.75 -0.30
CA VAL A 94 8.09 -2.77 0.54
C VAL A 94 9.45 -3.30 0.95
N ALA A 95 9.52 -4.55 1.45
CA ALA A 95 10.77 -5.18 1.88
C ALA A 95 11.79 -5.36 0.74
N SER A 96 11.31 -5.51 -0.51
CA SER A 96 12.18 -5.69 -1.69
C SER A 96 12.52 -4.37 -2.41
N SER A 97 12.11 -3.23 -1.87
CA SER A 97 12.25 -1.91 -2.52
C SER A 97 13.16 -1.00 -1.72
N PRO A 98 14.23 -0.41 -2.31
CA PRO A 98 15.07 0.56 -1.60
C PRO A 98 14.30 1.77 -1.08
N SER A 99 13.23 2.17 -1.77
CA SER A 99 12.30 3.22 -1.35
C SER A 99 11.24 2.75 -0.33
N GLY A 100 11.24 1.46 0.03
CA GLY A 100 10.28 0.88 0.96
C GLY A 100 10.44 1.41 2.38
N ARG A 101 9.39 2.03 2.93
CA ARG A 101 9.43 2.63 4.25
C ARG A 101 8.61 1.86 5.29
N ILE A 102 7.32 1.79 5.07
CA ILE A 102 6.36 1.12 5.95
C ILE A 102 5.21 0.56 5.11
N VAL A 103 4.38 -0.27 5.72
CA VAL A 103 3.07 -0.65 5.20
C VAL A 103 1.99 -0.18 6.16
N GLU A 104 0.84 0.18 5.65
CA GLU A 104 -0.33 0.50 6.43
C GLU A 104 -1.02 -0.78 6.87
N SER A 105 -1.45 -0.84 8.13
CA SER A 105 -2.19 -1.97 8.69
C SER A 105 -3.29 -1.47 9.60
N PHE A 106 -4.44 -2.12 9.53
CA PHE A 106 -5.55 -1.92 10.44
C PHE A 106 -5.58 -3.04 11.48
N ASP A 107 -6.26 -2.80 12.60
CA ASP A 107 -6.55 -3.87 13.55
C ASP A 107 -7.65 -4.80 13.03
N ASP A 108 -7.68 -6.02 13.58
CA ASP A 108 -8.59 -7.08 13.13
C ASP A 108 -10.07 -6.73 13.28
N GLU A 109 -10.43 -5.87 14.25
CA GLU A 109 -11.82 -5.43 14.46
C GLU A 109 -12.26 -4.48 13.34
N ARG A 110 -11.35 -3.62 12.89
CA ARG A 110 -11.61 -2.67 11.81
C ARG A 110 -11.66 -3.34 10.44
N ASP A 111 -10.80 -4.33 10.23
CA ASP A 111 -10.72 -5.06 8.96
C ASP A 111 -10.70 -6.58 9.16
N PRO A 112 -11.85 -7.17 9.50
CA PRO A 112 -11.95 -8.62 9.73
C PRO A 112 -11.68 -9.43 8.46
N LEU A 113 -11.87 -8.87 7.26
CA LEU A 113 -11.54 -9.56 6.02
C LEU A 113 -10.03 -9.74 5.89
N GLN A 114 -9.24 -8.71 6.12
CA GLN A 114 -7.77 -8.80 6.09
C GLN A 114 -7.25 -9.80 7.13
N ALA A 115 -7.84 -9.82 8.32
CA ALA A 115 -7.44 -10.71 9.39
C ALA A 115 -7.72 -12.19 9.08
N GLU A 116 -8.85 -12.50 8.42
CA GLU A 116 -9.31 -13.86 8.20
C GLU A 116 -9.01 -14.42 6.80
N LEU A 117 -8.70 -13.55 5.81
CA LEU A 117 -8.58 -13.94 4.41
C LEU A 117 -7.47 -14.97 4.15
N PHE A 118 -6.39 -14.89 4.91
CA PHE A 118 -5.21 -15.74 4.71
C PHE A 118 -4.96 -16.64 5.92
N GLU A 119 -4.73 -17.95 5.67
CA GLU A 119 -4.40 -18.92 6.73
C GLU A 119 -2.96 -18.76 7.23
N ASN A 120 -2.03 -18.46 6.32
CA ASN A 120 -0.58 -18.37 6.57
C ASN A 120 -0.06 -16.95 6.33
N HIS A 121 -0.71 -15.96 6.93
CA HIS A 121 -0.23 -14.58 6.79
C HIS A 121 1.10 -14.34 7.53
N HIS A 122 1.78 -13.28 7.17
CA HIS A 122 3.02 -12.85 7.81
C HIS A 122 2.76 -12.49 9.28
N LYS A 123 3.71 -12.86 10.15
CA LYS A 123 3.58 -12.54 11.58
C LYS A 123 3.84 -11.06 11.83
N MET A 124 2.95 -10.44 12.60
CA MET A 124 3.13 -9.06 13.06
C MET A 124 3.51 -9.05 14.53
N SER A 125 4.62 -8.40 14.87
CA SER A 125 5.03 -8.23 16.27
C SER A 125 5.88 -6.96 16.44
N ASN A 126 5.66 -6.25 17.53
CA ASN A 126 6.42 -5.06 17.90
C ASN A 126 6.51 -3.98 16.81
N GLY A 127 5.45 -3.84 15.99
CA GLY A 127 5.41 -2.89 14.87
C GLY A 127 6.17 -3.35 13.62
N TRP A 128 6.52 -4.62 13.53
CA TRP A 128 7.19 -5.23 12.39
C TRP A 128 6.34 -6.36 11.79
N ILE A 129 6.34 -6.44 10.46
CA ILE A 129 5.84 -7.59 9.72
C ILE A 129 7.03 -8.49 9.36
N HIS A 130 7.00 -9.72 9.83
CA HIS A 130 8.02 -10.73 9.56
C HIS A 130 7.57 -11.58 8.38
N LEU A 131 8.20 -11.39 7.22
CA LEU A 131 7.89 -12.19 6.04
C LEU A 131 8.21 -13.66 6.30
N ASN A 132 7.30 -14.54 5.88
CA ASN A 132 7.59 -15.97 5.84
C ASN A 132 8.38 -16.33 4.57
N GLU A 133 8.93 -17.53 4.51
CA GLU A 133 9.76 -18.02 3.39
C GLU A 133 8.96 -18.83 2.35
N ASN A 134 7.63 -18.80 2.44
CA ASN A 134 6.80 -19.51 1.48
C ASN A 134 6.88 -18.90 0.07
N PRO A 135 6.68 -19.70 -0.99
CA PRO A 135 6.71 -19.21 -2.36
C PRO A 135 5.67 -18.12 -2.65
N GLY A 136 5.96 -17.27 -3.63
CA GLY A 136 5.05 -16.21 -4.07
C GLY A 136 4.96 -15.07 -3.06
N LEU A 137 3.74 -14.73 -2.63
CA LEU A 137 3.49 -13.75 -1.57
C LEU A 137 3.62 -14.36 -0.17
N GLY A 138 3.82 -15.66 -0.06
CA GLY A 138 3.80 -16.37 1.21
C GLY A 138 2.42 -16.49 1.84
N LEU A 139 1.36 -16.26 1.06
CA LEU A 139 -0.02 -16.21 1.52
C LEU A 139 -0.84 -17.36 0.91
N GLU A 140 -1.70 -17.97 1.71
CA GLU A 140 -2.68 -18.96 1.30
C GLU A 140 -4.08 -18.48 1.67
N ILE A 141 -5.01 -18.50 0.70
CA ILE A 141 -6.38 -18.03 0.95
C ILE A 141 -7.12 -19.07 1.81
N SER A 142 -7.71 -18.59 2.90
CA SER A 142 -8.51 -19.41 3.80
C SER A 142 -9.81 -19.88 3.14
N GLU A 143 -10.02 -21.18 3.09
CA GLU A 143 -11.30 -21.74 2.64
C GLU A 143 -12.47 -21.34 3.53
N THR A 144 -12.21 -21.14 4.81
CA THR A 144 -13.22 -20.69 5.77
C THR A 144 -13.63 -19.25 5.48
N ALA A 145 -12.69 -18.37 5.20
CA ALA A 145 -12.96 -17.00 4.80
C ALA A 145 -13.71 -16.94 3.47
N LEU A 146 -13.32 -17.77 2.49
CA LEU A 146 -14.06 -17.88 1.22
C LEU A 146 -15.52 -18.30 1.42
N LYS A 147 -15.81 -19.20 2.34
CA LYS A 147 -17.20 -19.60 2.67
C LYS A 147 -17.97 -18.49 3.39
N LYS A 148 -17.28 -17.72 4.24
CA LYS A 148 -17.88 -16.65 5.05
C LYS A 148 -18.15 -15.37 4.25
N PHE A 149 -17.20 -14.94 3.43
CA PHE A 149 -17.23 -13.66 2.72
C PHE A 149 -17.40 -13.81 1.21
N GLY A 150 -17.08 -14.97 0.65
CA GLY A 150 -17.05 -15.20 -0.78
C GLY A 150 -18.42 -15.49 -1.38
N LYS A 151 -18.58 -15.12 -2.65
CA LYS A 151 -19.71 -15.54 -3.49
C LYS A 151 -19.17 -16.21 -4.74
N LEU A 152 -19.54 -17.47 -4.97
CA LEU A 152 -19.17 -18.15 -6.19
C LEU A 152 -19.87 -17.50 -7.39
N VAL A 153 -19.08 -16.88 -8.27
CA VAL A 153 -19.58 -16.19 -9.47
C VAL A 153 -19.54 -17.13 -10.68
N TYR A 154 -18.49 -17.95 -10.78
CA TYR A 154 -18.29 -18.85 -11.91
C TYR A 154 -17.44 -20.07 -11.48
N LYS A 155 -17.77 -21.26 -12.02
CA LYS A 155 -16.98 -22.46 -11.88
C LYS A 155 -16.71 -23.04 -13.27
N ASN A 156 -15.45 -23.16 -13.65
CA ASN A 156 -15.07 -23.91 -14.86
C ASN A 156 -15.50 -25.37 -14.71
N LYS A 157 -16.08 -25.92 -15.77
CA LYS A 157 -16.40 -27.36 -15.86
C LYS A 157 -15.16 -28.15 -16.22
#